data_f94402e598d7622da9b1744e0416a8f1
#
_entry.id   f94402e598d7622da9b1744e0416a8f1
#
_cell.length_a   1.000
_cell.length_b   1.000
_cell.length_c   1.000
_cell.angle_alpha   90.00
_cell.angle_beta   90.00
_cell.angle_gamma   90.00
#
_symmetry.space_group_name_H-M   'P 1'
#
loop_
_entity.id
_entity.type
_entity.pdbx_description
1 polymer ?
#
loop_
_entity_poly.entity_id
_entity_poly.type
_entity_poly.pdbx_seq_one_letter_code
_entity_poly.pdbx_strand_id
1 'polypeptide(L)'
;WQKNIRPDYIICSPAERAHVSAQKLCKAMGDDAASIVTDRRLYRADLKSLLTVLDECPRSKQRVMLVGHNPGLQELLLYLLGGNIPQPDDGRLLPTAALARLVMPGNWSKLEFGRGQLKSLTRPDDLPKKFPFPAPGGKEKRDRPAYYYRQSAVIPYRINKNKLQVMLIGSSKRNHWVVPKGIHEPWLSAQKSAAREAFEEAGIRGAVSKGMLGKYQYSKWGATCEVEVYAMRVREILPDSEWEETHRGRQWVSAEEALELVKEQSLRPMLELLPEFIAKHG
;
A
#
# COMPACT_ATOMS: atom_id res chain seq x y z
N TRP A 1 -5.09 6.75 -10.96
CA TRP A 1 -5.23 5.39 -11.48
C TRP A 1 -6.56 5.25 -12.21
N GLN A 2 -6.53 4.94 -13.49
CA GLN A 2 -7.75 4.60 -14.23
C GLN A 2 -8.14 3.18 -13.84
N LYS A 3 -9.41 2.94 -13.51
CA LYS A 3 -9.96 1.62 -13.12
C LYS A 3 -9.58 0.49 -14.10
N ASN A 4 -9.32 0.83 -15.37
CA ASN A 4 -9.05 -0.12 -16.46
C ASN A 4 -7.63 -0.71 -16.48
N ILE A 5 -6.74 -0.35 -15.54
CA ILE A 5 -5.37 -0.88 -15.50
C ILE A 5 -5.08 -1.73 -14.26
N ARG A 6 -6.05 -1.88 -13.37
CA ARG A 6 -5.90 -2.72 -12.18
C ARG A 6 -5.85 -4.19 -12.59
N PRO A 7 -4.80 -4.95 -12.25
CA PRO A 7 -4.76 -6.38 -12.50
C PRO A 7 -5.80 -7.09 -11.62
N ASP A 8 -6.35 -8.18 -12.12
CA ASP A 8 -7.22 -9.09 -11.38
C ASP A 8 -6.51 -10.42 -11.06
N TYR A 9 -5.25 -10.54 -11.47
CA TYR A 9 -4.38 -11.66 -11.13
C TYR A 9 -2.91 -11.20 -11.14
N ILE A 10 -2.21 -11.40 -10.02
CA ILE A 10 -0.81 -11.01 -9.87
C ILE A 10 0.01 -12.25 -9.59
N ILE A 11 0.99 -12.54 -10.44
CA ILE A 11 1.93 -13.63 -10.27
C ILE A 11 3.31 -13.03 -10.04
N CYS A 12 3.96 -13.44 -8.96
CA CYS A 12 5.21 -12.84 -8.50
C CYS A 12 6.30 -13.88 -8.31
N SER A 13 7.52 -13.53 -8.66
CA SER A 13 8.72 -14.27 -8.29
C SER A 13 8.86 -14.34 -6.75
N PRO A 14 9.33 -15.48 -6.18
CA PRO A 14 9.57 -15.63 -4.75
C PRO A 14 10.72 -14.75 -4.22
N ALA A 15 11.50 -14.13 -5.08
CA ALA A 15 12.58 -13.26 -4.63
C ALA A 15 12.04 -12.05 -3.87
N GLU A 16 12.58 -11.78 -2.69
CA GLU A 16 12.13 -10.72 -1.77
C GLU A 16 11.92 -9.36 -2.47
N ARG A 17 12.88 -8.93 -3.29
CA ARG A 17 12.79 -7.66 -4.04
C ARG A 17 11.59 -7.58 -5.00
N ALA A 18 11.18 -8.71 -5.61
CA ALA A 18 10.01 -8.77 -6.47
C ALA A 18 8.74 -8.79 -5.63
N HIS A 19 8.74 -9.57 -4.56
CA HIS A 19 7.60 -9.70 -3.65
C HIS A 19 7.27 -8.37 -2.97
N VAL A 20 8.27 -7.67 -2.44
CA VAL A 20 8.11 -6.32 -1.86
C VAL A 20 7.55 -5.32 -2.89
N SER A 21 7.99 -5.42 -4.16
CA SER A 21 7.43 -4.58 -5.23
C SER A 21 5.96 -4.88 -5.49
N ALA A 22 5.58 -6.16 -5.54
CA ALA A 22 4.19 -6.59 -5.71
C ALA A 22 3.32 -6.16 -4.51
N GLN A 23 3.80 -6.31 -3.28
CA GLN A 23 3.10 -5.86 -2.07
C GLN A 23 2.85 -4.36 -2.07
N LYS A 24 3.87 -3.54 -2.38
CA LYS A 24 3.72 -2.09 -2.49
C LYS A 24 2.71 -1.69 -3.55
N LEU A 25 2.68 -2.43 -4.67
CA LEU A 25 1.69 -2.21 -5.72
C LEU A 25 0.27 -2.54 -5.22
N CYS A 26 0.06 -3.71 -4.60
CA CYS A 26 -1.22 -4.09 -3.99
C CYS A 26 -1.68 -3.06 -2.97
N LYS A 27 -0.78 -2.64 -2.07
CA LYS A 27 -1.07 -1.58 -1.09
C LYS A 27 -1.52 -0.29 -1.78
N ALA A 28 -0.82 0.15 -2.83
CA ALA A 28 -1.18 1.36 -3.58
C ALA A 28 -2.50 1.24 -4.36
N MET A 29 -2.94 0.02 -4.68
CA MET A 29 -4.24 -0.26 -5.32
C MET A 29 -5.37 -0.49 -4.31
N GLY A 30 -5.06 -0.55 -3.02
CA GLY A 30 -6.02 -0.90 -1.98
C GLY A 30 -6.37 -2.40 -1.95
N ASP A 31 -5.52 -3.25 -2.55
CA ASP A 31 -5.67 -4.71 -2.53
C ASP A 31 -4.89 -5.32 -1.36
N ASP A 32 -5.34 -6.52 -0.96
CA ASP A 32 -4.60 -7.31 0.01
C ASP A 32 -3.40 -8.00 -0.65
N ALA A 33 -2.26 -8.02 0.03
CA ALA A 33 -1.07 -8.76 -0.39
C ALA A 33 -1.34 -10.28 -0.53
N ALA A 34 -2.36 -10.80 0.15
CA ALA A 34 -2.83 -12.19 0.00
C ALA A 34 -3.32 -12.54 -1.42
N SER A 35 -3.60 -11.54 -2.26
CA SER A 35 -3.96 -11.75 -3.67
C SER A 35 -2.78 -12.07 -4.59
N ILE A 36 -1.54 -12.02 -4.09
CA ILE A 36 -0.32 -12.29 -4.86
C ILE A 36 -0.08 -13.80 -4.89
N VAL A 37 -0.07 -14.36 -6.09
CA VAL A 37 0.32 -15.74 -6.32
C VAL A 37 1.84 -15.81 -6.53
N THR A 38 2.54 -16.57 -5.69
CA THR A 38 3.98 -16.75 -5.82
C THR A 38 4.28 -17.98 -6.68
N ASP A 39 5.08 -17.81 -7.73
CA ASP A 39 5.53 -18.90 -8.60
C ASP A 39 7.05 -18.92 -8.71
N ARG A 40 7.65 -20.07 -8.33
CA ARG A 40 9.11 -20.25 -8.35
C ARG A 40 9.71 -20.18 -9.76
N ARG A 41 8.93 -20.49 -10.79
CA ARG A 41 9.35 -20.45 -12.19
C ARG A 41 9.64 -19.03 -12.69
N LEU A 42 9.14 -17.99 -11.97
CA LEU A 42 9.45 -16.60 -12.29
C LEU A 42 10.84 -16.16 -11.80
N TYR A 43 11.51 -16.96 -10.99
CA TYR A 43 12.86 -16.64 -10.55
C TYR A 43 13.90 -17.06 -11.60
N ARG A 44 14.61 -16.08 -12.18
CA ARG A 44 15.54 -16.28 -13.31
C ARG A 44 14.87 -17.00 -14.49
N ALA A 45 13.62 -16.71 -14.73
CA ALA A 45 12.82 -17.32 -15.78
C ALA A 45 13.39 -17.03 -17.17
N ASP A 46 13.38 -18.04 -18.01
CA ASP A 46 13.51 -17.91 -19.46
C ASP A 46 12.14 -17.65 -20.10
N LEU A 47 12.12 -17.33 -21.38
CA LEU A 47 10.90 -17.08 -22.14
C LEU A 47 9.90 -18.25 -22.06
N LYS A 48 10.37 -19.48 -22.17
CA LYS A 48 9.53 -20.69 -22.15
C LYS A 48 8.81 -20.83 -20.81
N SER A 49 9.51 -20.64 -19.71
CA SER A 49 8.93 -20.69 -18.37
C SER A 49 7.85 -19.64 -18.16
N LEU A 50 8.08 -18.41 -18.63
CA LEU A 50 7.12 -17.32 -18.54
C LEU A 50 5.87 -17.57 -19.38
N LEU A 51 6.00 -18.09 -20.60
CA LEU A 51 4.88 -18.48 -21.44
C LEU A 51 4.08 -19.61 -20.80
N THR A 52 4.75 -20.61 -20.22
CA THR A 52 4.08 -21.70 -19.50
C THR A 52 3.25 -21.20 -18.32
N VAL A 53 3.80 -20.30 -17.51
CA VAL A 53 3.08 -19.69 -16.37
C VAL A 53 1.87 -18.88 -16.84
N LEU A 54 1.98 -18.18 -17.96
CA LEU A 54 0.84 -17.45 -18.53
C LEU A 54 -0.23 -18.39 -19.11
N ASP A 55 0.17 -19.48 -19.74
CA ASP A 55 -0.78 -20.50 -20.27
C ASP A 55 -1.63 -21.14 -19.17
N GLU A 56 -1.08 -21.27 -17.98
CA GLU A 56 -1.76 -21.82 -16.80
C GLU A 56 -2.66 -20.80 -16.08
N CYS A 57 -2.66 -19.54 -16.48
CA CYS A 57 -3.52 -18.52 -15.85
C CYS A 57 -5.00 -18.89 -15.98
N PRO A 58 -5.79 -18.69 -14.90
CA PRO A 58 -7.22 -18.98 -14.95
C PRO A 58 -7.91 -18.20 -16.07
N ARG A 59 -8.70 -18.87 -16.88
CA ARG A 59 -9.40 -18.27 -18.03
C ARG A 59 -10.36 -17.13 -17.67
N SER A 60 -10.81 -17.10 -16.41
CA SER A 60 -11.65 -16.02 -15.87
C SER A 60 -10.88 -14.71 -15.63
N LYS A 61 -9.54 -14.74 -15.65
CA LYS A 61 -8.70 -13.57 -15.40
C LYS A 61 -8.43 -12.80 -16.69
N GLN A 62 -8.76 -11.52 -16.67
CA GLN A 62 -8.64 -10.66 -17.84
C GLN A 62 -7.39 -9.80 -17.85
N ARG A 63 -6.82 -9.52 -16.67
CA ARG A 63 -5.67 -8.64 -16.49
C ARG A 63 -4.64 -9.26 -15.59
N VAL A 64 -3.70 -9.95 -16.21
CA VAL A 64 -2.61 -10.62 -15.51
C VAL A 64 -1.41 -9.68 -15.39
N MET A 65 -0.81 -9.63 -14.22
CA MET A 65 0.44 -8.94 -13.99
C MET A 65 1.53 -9.92 -13.55
N LEU A 66 2.65 -9.91 -14.27
CA LEU A 66 3.86 -10.62 -13.87
C LEU A 66 4.82 -9.67 -13.16
N VAL A 67 5.34 -10.09 -12.01
CA VAL A 67 6.40 -9.38 -11.28
C VAL A 67 7.60 -10.30 -11.16
N GLY A 68 8.66 -9.99 -11.88
CA GLY A 68 9.80 -10.89 -12.02
C GLY A 68 11.09 -10.14 -12.33
N HIS A 69 11.94 -10.74 -13.16
CA HIS A 69 13.30 -10.31 -13.37
C HIS A 69 13.67 -10.26 -14.85
N ASN A 70 14.63 -9.40 -15.18
CA ASN A 70 15.33 -9.46 -16.45
C ASN A 70 16.45 -10.53 -16.38
N PRO A 71 16.84 -11.12 -17.55
CA PRO A 71 16.38 -10.75 -18.89
C PRO A 71 15.02 -11.32 -19.29
N GLY A 72 14.47 -12.31 -18.58
CA GLY A 72 13.28 -13.04 -19.01
C GLY A 72 12.06 -12.17 -19.31
N LEU A 73 11.74 -11.18 -18.45
CA LEU A 73 10.61 -10.27 -18.72
C LEU A 73 10.83 -9.43 -19.98
N GLN A 74 12.05 -9.03 -20.26
CA GLN A 74 12.37 -8.31 -21.50
C GLN A 74 12.27 -9.21 -22.73
N GLU A 75 12.69 -10.46 -22.63
CA GLU A 75 12.54 -11.46 -23.69
C GLU A 75 11.06 -11.74 -23.96
N LEU A 76 10.25 -11.88 -22.93
CA LEU A 76 8.81 -12.05 -23.06
C LEU A 76 8.17 -10.83 -23.75
N LEU A 77 8.54 -9.63 -23.34
CA LEU A 77 8.03 -8.39 -23.97
C LEU A 77 8.36 -8.35 -25.46
N LEU A 78 9.61 -8.62 -25.83
CA LEU A 78 10.06 -8.66 -27.22
C LEU A 78 9.32 -9.75 -28.02
N TYR A 79 9.17 -10.93 -27.44
CA TYR A 79 8.42 -12.03 -28.06
C TYR A 79 6.97 -11.63 -28.37
N LEU A 80 6.26 -11.12 -27.39
CA LEU A 80 4.84 -10.75 -27.53
C LEU A 80 4.62 -9.62 -28.53
N LEU A 81 5.60 -8.73 -28.70
CA LEU A 81 5.55 -7.61 -29.63
C LEU A 81 6.18 -7.91 -31.00
N GLY A 82 6.67 -9.14 -31.24
CA GLY A 82 7.29 -9.51 -32.51
C GLY A 82 8.64 -8.84 -32.74
N GLY A 83 9.36 -8.47 -31.68
CA GLY A 83 10.64 -7.75 -31.76
C GLY A 83 10.52 -6.28 -32.17
N ASN A 84 9.33 -5.80 -32.53
CA ASN A 84 9.10 -4.46 -33.06
C ASN A 84 8.83 -3.46 -31.92
N ILE A 85 9.88 -3.08 -31.19
CA ILE A 85 9.81 -2.07 -30.15
C ILE A 85 11.04 -1.15 -30.26
N PRO A 86 10.85 0.17 -30.24
CA PRO A 86 11.98 1.10 -30.24
C PRO A 86 12.89 0.85 -29.04
N GLN A 87 14.18 0.64 -29.30
CA GLN A 87 15.16 0.52 -28.23
C GLN A 87 15.45 1.91 -27.65
N PRO A 88 15.42 2.07 -26.33
CA PRO A 88 15.87 3.31 -25.71
C PRO A 88 17.36 3.55 -25.92
N ASP A 89 17.79 4.82 -25.93
CA ASP A 89 19.19 5.21 -26.13
C ASP A 89 20.15 4.58 -25.13
N ASP A 90 19.67 4.29 -23.90
CA ASP A 90 20.44 3.62 -22.85
C ASP A 90 20.48 2.09 -22.98
N GLY A 91 19.87 1.51 -24.01
CA GLY A 91 19.79 0.08 -24.26
C GLY A 91 18.94 -0.71 -23.24
N ARG A 92 18.30 -0.04 -22.29
CA ARG A 92 17.53 -0.68 -21.22
C ARG A 92 16.03 -0.58 -21.48
N LEU A 93 15.48 -1.58 -22.14
CA LEU A 93 14.04 -1.59 -22.46
C LEU A 93 13.17 -1.65 -21.20
N LEU A 94 13.48 -2.52 -20.24
CA LEU A 94 12.79 -2.67 -18.96
C LEU A 94 13.76 -2.46 -17.78
N PRO A 95 14.12 -1.23 -17.42
CA PRO A 95 14.90 -0.99 -16.21
C PRO A 95 14.15 -1.42 -14.95
N THR A 96 14.84 -1.48 -13.81
CA THR A 96 14.21 -1.80 -12.51
C THR A 96 12.99 -0.93 -12.26
N ALA A 97 11.89 -1.52 -11.81
CA ALA A 97 10.59 -0.89 -11.58
C ALA A 97 9.91 -0.29 -12.83
N ALA A 98 10.32 -0.68 -14.04
CA ALA A 98 9.56 -0.37 -15.25
C ALA A 98 8.27 -1.20 -15.33
N LEU A 99 7.26 -0.64 -15.98
CA LEU A 99 5.97 -1.28 -16.22
C LEU A 99 5.64 -1.24 -17.71
N ALA A 100 5.56 -2.42 -18.34
CA ALA A 100 5.03 -2.57 -19.69
C ALA A 100 3.56 -3.03 -19.62
N ARG A 101 2.69 -2.37 -20.39
CA ARG A 101 1.28 -2.74 -20.52
C ARG A 101 1.00 -3.15 -21.94
N LEU A 102 0.43 -4.33 -22.10
CA LEU A 102 0.09 -4.89 -23.41
C LEU A 102 -1.41 -5.20 -23.46
N VAL A 103 -1.96 -5.18 -24.66
CA VAL A 103 -3.21 -5.84 -25.00
C VAL A 103 -2.87 -7.09 -25.78
N MET A 104 -3.39 -8.21 -25.31
CA MET A 104 -3.23 -9.50 -25.94
C MET A 104 -4.55 -9.94 -26.57
N PRO A 105 -4.54 -10.52 -27.78
CA PRO A 105 -5.73 -11.10 -28.36
C PRO A 105 -6.06 -12.45 -27.73
N GLY A 106 -7.34 -12.74 -27.52
CA GLY A 106 -7.80 -14.05 -27.06
C GLY A 106 -7.64 -14.28 -25.55
N ASN A 107 -7.28 -15.49 -25.21
CA ASN A 107 -7.06 -15.95 -23.83
C ASN A 107 -5.57 -16.13 -23.54
N TRP A 108 -5.22 -16.49 -22.30
CA TRP A 108 -3.83 -16.67 -21.88
C TRP A 108 -3.16 -17.92 -22.42
N SER A 109 -3.95 -18.88 -22.95
CA SER A 109 -3.43 -20.09 -23.58
C SER A 109 -2.87 -19.76 -24.96
N LYS A 110 -1.71 -20.30 -25.28
CA LYS A 110 -1.07 -20.20 -26.61
C LYS A 110 -0.79 -18.75 -27.05
N LEU A 111 -0.10 -18.02 -26.19
CA LEU A 111 0.40 -16.69 -26.55
C LEU A 111 1.43 -16.82 -27.68
N GLU A 112 1.14 -16.23 -28.83
CA GLU A 112 1.96 -16.33 -30.04
C GLU A 112 2.88 -15.11 -30.21
N PHE A 113 3.97 -15.33 -30.95
CA PHE A 113 4.91 -14.27 -31.31
C PHE A 113 4.23 -13.12 -32.07
N GLY A 114 4.51 -11.89 -31.64
CA GLY A 114 4.05 -10.68 -32.33
C GLY A 114 2.56 -10.37 -32.28
N ARG A 115 1.80 -11.04 -31.41
CA ARG A 115 0.33 -10.84 -31.32
C ARG A 115 -0.06 -9.78 -30.30
N GLY A 116 0.85 -9.32 -29.47
CA GLY A 116 0.61 -8.28 -28.47
C GLY A 116 0.65 -6.89 -29.06
N GLN A 117 -0.06 -5.97 -28.44
CA GLN A 117 0.02 -4.54 -28.72
C GLN A 117 0.48 -3.78 -27.51
N LEU A 118 1.60 -3.03 -27.62
CA LEU A 118 2.07 -2.17 -26.54
C LEU A 118 1.09 -1.01 -26.34
N LYS A 119 0.57 -0.88 -25.13
CA LYS A 119 -0.25 0.28 -24.73
C LYS A 119 0.56 1.36 -24.05
N SER A 120 1.50 0.97 -23.21
CA SER A 120 2.45 1.89 -22.58
C SER A 120 3.65 1.13 -22.05
N LEU A 121 4.79 1.79 -22.10
CA LEU A 121 5.99 1.43 -21.36
C LEU A 121 6.30 2.62 -20.45
N THR A 122 6.25 2.42 -19.15
CA THR A 122 6.52 3.45 -18.15
C THR A 122 7.79 3.09 -17.43
N ARG A 123 8.76 3.97 -17.47
CA ARG A 123 10.05 3.84 -16.78
C ARG A 123 10.06 4.76 -15.56
N PRO A 124 10.77 4.46 -14.49
CA PRO A 124 10.87 5.35 -13.32
C PRO A 124 11.32 6.77 -13.68
N ASP A 125 12.25 6.89 -14.63
CA ASP A 125 12.80 8.17 -15.09
C ASP A 125 11.79 9.02 -15.90
N ASP A 126 10.76 8.38 -16.47
CA ASP A 126 9.65 9.06 -17.17
C ASP A 126 8.64 9.67 -16.20
N LEU A 127 8.70 9.30 -14.92
CA LEU A 127 7.75 9.77 -13.93
C LEU A 127 8.09 11.18 -13.45
N PRO A 128 7.08 12.02 -13.19
CA PRO A 128 7.33 13.36 -12.70
C PRO A 128 8.00 13.33 -11.33
N LYS A 129 9.08 14.09 -11.16
CA LYS A 129 9.76 14.27 -9.87
C LYS A 129 8.93 15.09 -8.88
N LYS A 130 8.00 15.88 -9.35
CA LYS A 130 7.08 16.70 -8.57
C LYS A 130 5.64 16.47 -9.05
N PHE A 131 4.72 16.47 -8.12
CA PHE A 131 3.31 16.17 -8.37
C PHE A 131 2.43 17.40 -8.12
N PRO A 132 1.37 17.62 -8.92
CA PRO A 132 0.44 18.73 -8.70
C PRO A 132 -0.33 18.57 -7.39
N PHE A 133 -0.55 19.70 -6.70
CA PHE A 133 -1.39 19.76 -5.51
C PHE A 133 -2.30 21.00 -5.55
N PRO A 134 -3.60 20.86 -5.25
CA PRO A 134 -4.33 19.57 -5.19
C PRO A 134 -4.34 18.88 -6.55
N ALA A 135 -4.52 17.57 -6.57
CA ALA A 135 -4.68 16.80 -7.80
C ALA A 135 -6.17 16.73 -8.20
N PRO A 136 -6.48 16.63 -9.52
CA PRO A 136 -5.59 16.89 -10.65
C PRO A 136 -5.43 18.39 -10.94
N GLY A 137 -4.27 18.80 -11.50
CA GLY A 137 -4.11 20.13 -12.12
C GLY A 137 -3.79 21.28 -11.16
N GLY A 138 -3.56 21.05 -9.88
CA GLY A 138 -3.15 22.08 -8.93
C GLY A 138 -1.85 22.78 -9.34
N LYS A 139 -1.73 24.09 -9.04
CA LYS A 139 -0.57 24.93 -9.40
C LYS A 139 0.65 24.63 -8.52
N GLU A 140 0.44 24.26 -7.27
CA GLU A 140 1.52 23.86 -6.34
C GLU A 140 2.16 22.56 -6.80
N LYS A 141 3.47 22.42 -6.63
CA LYS A 141 4.23 21.20 -6.94
C LYS A 141 4.84 20.64 -5.67
N ARG A 142 4.52 19.41 -5.34
CA ARG A 142 4.98 18.69 -4.14
C ARG A 142 5.82 17.47 -4.47
N ASP A 143 6.66 17.04 -3.54
CA ASP A 143 7.56 15.88 -3.70
C ASP A 143 6.84 14.54 -3.73
N ARG A 144 5.61 14.50 -3.24
CA ARG A 144 4.78 13.29 -3.21
C ARG A 144 3.44 13.54 -3.88
N PRO A 145 2.77 12.51 -4.41
CA PRO A 145 1.40 12.61 -4.91
C PRO A 145 0.45 13.15 -3.84
N ALA A 146 -0.60 13.83 -4.26
CA ALA A 146 -1.52 14.54 -3.37
C ALA A 146 -2.11 13.65 -2.23
N TYR A 147 -2.35 12.37 -2.49
CA TYR A 147 -2.90 11.46 -1.47
C TYR A 147 -1.94 11.20 -0.30
N TYR A 148 -0.61 11.38 -0.46
CA TYR A 148 0.35 11.26 0.63
C TYR A 148 0.13 12.26 1.75
N TYR A 149 -0.42 13.44 1.42
CA TYR A 149 -0.67 14.53 2.36
C TYR A 149 -2.03 14.41 3.07
N ARG A 150 -2.79 13.37 2.74
CA ARG A 150 -4.00 12.96 3.46
C ARG A 150 -3.70 11.67 4.18
N GLN A 151 -3.87 11.69 5.50
CA GLN A 151 -3.56 10.55 6.36
C GLN A 151 -4.77 10.21 7.24
N SER A 152 -4.79 9.01 7.75
CA SER A 152 -5.77 8.56 8.72
C SER A 152 -5.09 7.83 9.87
N ALA A 153 -5.65 7.99 11.06
CA ALA A 153 -5.15 7.42 12.29
C ALA A 153 -6.29 6.80 13.09
N VAL A 154 -5.96 5.86 13.95
CA VAL A 154 -6.86 5.40 14.99
C VAL A 154 -6.27 5.66 16.37
N ILE A 155 -7.13 5.97 17.34
CA ILE A 155 -6.84 5.84 18.76
C ILE A 155 -7.39 4.47 19.20
N PRO A 156 -6.53 3.44 19.31
CA PRO A 156 -6.98 2.12 19.72
C PRO A 156 -7.30 2.12 21.21
N TYR A 157 -8.47 1.61 21.57
CA TYR A 157 -8.89 1.56 22.95
C TYR A 157 -9.50 0.20 23.34
N ARG A 158 -9.51 -0.05 24.65
CA ARG A 158 -10.27 -1.12 25.29
C ARG A 158 -10.82 -0.65 26.63
N ILE A 159 -11.86 -1.33 27.12
CA ILE A 159 -12.32 -1.21 28.50
C ILE A 159 -11.83 -2.43 29.26
N ASN A 160 -10.97 -2.24 30.24
CA ASN A 160 -10.44 -3.29 31.09
C ASN A 160 -10.74 -2.97 32.57
N LYS A 161 -11.44 -3.87 33.25
CA LYS A 161 -11.88 -3.67 34.65
C LYS A 161 -12.54 -2.28 34.88
N ASN A 162 -13.45 -1.93 33.99
CA ASN A 162 -14.16 -0.64 33.95
C ASN A 162 -13.26 0.61 33.76
N LYS A 163 -12.01 0.43 33.34
CA LYS A 163 -11.09 1.53 33.01
C LYS A 163 -10.83 1.59 31.53
N LEU A 164 -10.92 2.80 30.98
CA LEU A 164 -10.53 3.06 29.58
C LEU A 164 -9.00 3.01 29.47
N GLN A 165 -8.52 2.20 28.56
CA GLN A 165 -7.10 2.13 28.20
C GLN A 165 -6.93 2.41 26.72
N VAL A 166 -5.86 3.11 26.38
CA VAL A 166 -5.43 3.45 25.02
C VAL A 166 -4.16 2.67 24.71
N MET A 167 -4.05 2.14 23.49
CA MET A 167 -2.79 1.56 23.04
C MET A 167 -1.95 2.62 22.32
N LEU A 168 -0.73 2.76 22.74
CA LEU A 168 0.31 3.51 22.07
C LEU A 168 1.35 2.56 21.47
N ILE A 169 1.96 2.98 20.38
CA ILE A 169 3.07 2.31 19.72
C ILE A 169 4.29 3.23 19.66
N GLY A 170 5.48 2.65 19.59
CA GLY A 170 6.68 3.44 19.32
C GLY A 170 6.65 4.01 17.91
N SER A 171 7.20 5.21 17.75
CA SER A 171 7.47 5.76 16.42
C SER A 171 8.46 4.85 15.66
N SER A 172 8.53 4.95 14.34
CA SER A 172 9.44 4.13 13.51
C SER A 172 10.91 4.20 13.96
N LYS A 173 11.33 5.30 14.60
CA LYS A 173 12.66 5.47 15.20
C LYS A 173 12.71 5.16 16.70
N ARG A 174 11.63 4.69 17.30
CA ARG A 174 11.48 4.36 18.74
C ARG A 174 11.83 5.48 19.72
N ASN A 175 11.75 6.72 19.30
CA ASN A 175 12.14 7.87 20.13
C ASN A 175 10.97 8.57 20.83
N HIS A 176 9.73 8.18 20.54
CA HIS A 176 8.51 8.70 21.16
C HIS A 176 7.30 7.79 20.89
N TRP A 177 6.25 7.97 21.68
CA TRP A 177 4.99 7.25 21.55
C TRP A 177 4.02 7.96 20.60
N VAL A 178 3.31 7.17 19.81
CA VAL A 178 2.34 7.64 18.81
C VAL A 178 1.13 6.70 18.78
N VAL A 179 0.09 7.12 18.08
CA VAL A 179 -1.02 6.23 17.65
C VAL A 179 -0.76 5.71 16.24
N PRO A 180 -1.29 4.53 15.86
CA PRO A 180 -1.17 4.02 14.49
C PRO A 180 -1.75 5.00 13.49
N LYS A 181 -0.96 5.34 12.46
CA LYS A 181 -1.38 6.25 11.39
C LYS A 181 -0.55 6.08 10.13
N GLY A 182 -1.20 6.29 9.01
CA GLY A 182 -0.52 6.31 7.73
C GLY A 182 -1.28 7.01 6.63
N ILE A 183 -0.82 6.82 5.41
CA ILE A 183 -1.39 7.46 4.23
C ILE A 183 -2.82 6.96 4.03
N HIS A 184 -3.74 7.89 3.77
CA HIS A 184 -5.07 7.52 3.30
C HIS A 184 -4.94 6.91 1.90
N GLU A 185 -4.95 5.59 1.87
CA GLU A 185 -4.75 4.83 0.65
C GLU A 185 -5.82 5.17 -0.41
N PRO A 186 -5.42 5.39 -1.67
CA PRO A 186 -6.39 5.53 -2.75
C PRO A 186 -7.33 4.31 -2.75
N TRP A 187 -8.64 4.56 -2.95
CA TRP A 187 -9.69 3.53 -3.04
C TRP A 187 -10.15 2.92 -1.71
N LEU A 188 -9.54 3.23 -0.60
CA LEU A 188 -10.05 2.91 0.72
C LEU A 188 -10.77 4.12 1.32
N SER A 189 -11.72 3.87 2.23
CA SER A 189 -12.18 4.94 3.12
C SER A 189 -11.08 5.26 4.15
N ALA A 190 -11.15 6.45 4.75
CA ALA A 190 -10.20 6.84 5.80
C ALA A 190 -10.20 5.84 6.96
N GLN A 191 -11.39 5.32 7.37
CA GLN A 191 -11.50 4.30 8.40
C GLN A 191 -10.81 2.99 8.02
N LYS A 192 -10.97 2.53 6.76
CA LYS A 192 -10.32 1.30 6.28
C LYS A 192 -8.81 1.47 6.19
N SER A 193 -8.33 2.63 5.74
CA SER A 193 -6.89 2.94 5.75
C SER A 193 -6.33 2.95 7.17
N ALA A 194 -7.02 3.62 8.12
CA ALA A 194 -6.61 3.66 9.51
C ALA A 194 -6.62 2.27 10.18
N ALA A 195 -7.61 1.42 9.85
CA ALA A 195 -7.64 0.03 10.33
C ALA A 195 -6.46 -0.80 9.79
N ARG A 196 -6.08 -0.59 8.53
CA ARG A 196 -4.91 -1.25 7.93
C ARG A 196 -3.61 -0.84 8.61
N GLU A 197 -3.41 0.45 8.83
CA GLU A 197 -2.24 0.97 9.55
C GLU A 197 -2.18 0.43 10.99
N ALA A 198 -3.33 0.30 11.67
CA ALA A 198 -3.39 -0.33 12.99
C ALA A 198 -2.96 -1.80 12.96
N PHE A 199 -3.33 -2.52 11.91
CA PHE A 199 -2.89 -3.90 11.72
C PHE A 199 -1.39 -3.99 11.43
N GLU A 200 -0.86 -3.17 10.52
CA GLU A 200 0.55 -3.16 10.12
C GLU A 200 1.45 -2.65 11.26
N GLU A 201 1.13 -1.48 11.84
CA GLU A 201 1.97 -0.77 12.82
C GLU A 201 1.80 -1.24 14.26
N ALA A 202 0.65 -1.85 14.62
CA ALA A 202 0.34 -2.24 16.00
C ALA A 202 -0.05 -3.72 16.15
N GLY A 203 -0.23 -4.47 15.06
CA GLY A 203 -0.66 -5.87 15.10
C GLY A 203 -2.04 -6.04 15.74
N ILE A 204 -2.99 -5.13 15.49
CA ILE A 204 -4.31 -5.15 16.10
C ILE A 204 -5.43 -5.14 15.07
N ARG A 205 -6.55 -5.76 15.43
CA ARG A 205 -7.82 -5.67 14.70
C ARG A 205 -8.94 -5.24 15.62
N GLY A 206 -9.92 -4.52 15.04
CA GLY A 206 -11.05 -4.03 15.84
C GLY A 206 -12.08 -3.28 15.01
N ALA A 207 -13.03 -2.69 15.71
CA ALA A 207 -14.08 -1.88 15.11
C ALA A 207 -13.67 -0.40 15.12
N VAL A 208 -13.50 0.19 13.94
CA VAL A 208 -13.26 1.63 13.79
C VAL A 208 -14.61 2.36 13.82
N SER A 209 -14.66 3.47 14.55
CA SER A 209 -15.87 4.30 14.66
C SER A 209 -16.33 4.84 13.31
N LYS A 210 -17.65 4.96 13.13
CA LYS A 210 -18.22 5.62 11.94
C LYS A 210 -17.92 7.12 11.95
N GLY A 211 -18.03 7.75 13.10
CA GLY A 211 -17.72 9.16 13.31
C GLY A 211 -16.23 9.39 13.51
N MET A 212 -15.75 10.51 13.05
CA MET A 212 -14.38 10.98 13.23
C MET A 212 -14.27 11.70 14.58
N LEU A 213 -13.21 11.41 15.35
CA LEU A 213 -12.89 12.13 16.59
C LEU A 213 -12.42 13.57 16.33
N GLY A 214 -11.66 13.77 15.27
CA GLY A 214 -11.13 15.07 14.91
C GLY A 214 -10.09 14.99 13.80
N LYS A 215 -9.49 16.14 13.51
CA LYS A 215 -8.40 16.28 12.55
C LYS A 215 -7.28 17.09 13.15
N TYR A 216 -6.06 16.78 12.72
CA TYR A 216 -4.91 17.61 12.99
C TYR A 216 -4.00 17.72 11.78
N GLN A 217 -3.05 18.66 11.85
CA GLN A 217 -2.10 18.89 10.78
C GLN A 217 -0.68 18.85 11.33
N TYR A 218 0.25 18.37 10.51
CA TYR A 218 1.68 18.40 10.81
C TYR A 218 2.51 18.49 9.54
N SER A 219 3.73 19.00 9.66
CA SER A 219 4.63 19.17 8.51
C SER A 219 5.40 17.89 8.21
N LYS A 220 5.35 17.44 6.94
CA LYS A 220 6.13 16.31 6.43
C LYS A 220 6.32 16.45 4.92
N TRP A 221 7.44 15.96 4.40
CA TRP A 221 7.77 16.01 2.96
C TRP A 221 7.67 17.41 2.35
N GLY A 222 8.10 18.42 3.11
CA GLY A 222 8.09 19.82 2.65
C GLY A 222 6.71 20.46 2.54
N ALA A 223 5.67 19.84 3.10
CA ALA A 223 4.31 20.37 3.07
C ALA A 223 3.49 19.92 4.30
N THR A 224 2.27 20.45 4.42
CA THR A 224 1.34 20.09 5.50
C THR A 224 0.58 18.81 5.15
N CYS A 225 0.60 17.83 6.05
CA CYS A 225 -0.25 16.64 6.03
C CYS A 225 -1.46 16.87 6.94
N GLU A 226 -2.66 16.51 6.48
CA GLU A 226 -3.88 16.44 7.27
C GLU A 226 -4.13 14.99 7.71
N VAL A 227 -4.44 14.77 9.00
CA VAL A 227 -4.70 13.45 9.58
C VAL A 227 -6.13 13.43 10.13
N GLU A 228 -6.94 12.52 9.63
CA GLU A 228 -8.27 12.18 10.19
C GLU A 228 -8.11 11.13 11.26
N VAL A 229 -8.65 11.37 12.46
CA VAL A 229 -8.50 10.51 13.64
C VAL A 229 -9.82 9.86 14.01
N TYR A 230 -9.80 8.54 14.18
CA TYR A 230 -10.95 7.72 14.54
C TYR A 230 -10.70 6.96 15.84
N ALA A 231 -11.76 6.61 16.57
CA ALA A 231 -11.65 5.65 17.66
C ALA A 231 -11.68 4.21 17.12
N MET A 232 -10.87 3.31 17.70
CA MET A 232 -10.88 1.89 17.34
C MET A 232 -11.03 1.03 18.58
N ARG A 233 -12.15 0.34 18.72
CA ARG A 233 -12.32 -0.68 19.77
C ARG A 233 -11.58 -1.93 19.39
N VAL A 234 -10.48 -2.21 20.08
CA VAL A 234 -9.62 -3.38 19.81
C VAL A 234 -10.37 -4.65 20.23
N ARG A 235 -10.35 -5.65 19.34
CA ARG A 235 -10.97 -6.97 19.55
C ARG A 235 -9.95 -8.08 19.53
N GLU A 236 -8.87 -7.91 18.77
CA GLU A 236 -7.83 -8.92 18.58
C GLU A 236 -6.46 -8.23 18.62
N ILE A 237 -5.50 -8.89 19.22
CA ILE A 237 -4.10 -8.48 19.29
C ILE A 237 -3.28 -9.66 18.81
N LEU A 238 -2.55 -9.48 17.71
CA LEU A 238 -1.68 -10.50 17.16
C LEU A 238 -0.50 -10.78 18.11
N PRO A 239 -0.03 -12.03 18.18
CA PRO A 239 1.25 -12.33 18.84
C PRO A 239 2.39 -11.62 18.12
N ASP A 240 3.49 -11.34 18.83
CA ASP A 240 4.63 -10.63 18.28
C ASP A 240 5.28 -11.34 17.08
N SER A 241 5.14 -12.66 16.99
CA SER A 241 5.61 -13.46 15.85
C SER A 241 4.82 -13.26 14.54
N GLU A 242 3.63 -12.70 14.62
CA GLU A 242 2.73 -12.49 13.48
C GLU A 242 2.52 -11.02 13.12
N TRP A 243 3.12 -10.12 13.88
CA TRP A 243 3.00 -8.68 13.67
C TRP A 243 4.20 -8.15 12.89
N GLU A 244 3.94 -7.47 11.77
CA GLU A 244 4.97 -7.05 10.81
C GLU A 244 5.98 -6.04 11.41
N GLU A 245 5.51 -5.02 12.16
CA GLU A 245 6.35 -3.96 12.72
C GLU A 245 6.63 -4.13 14.23
N THR A 246 6.85 -5.35 14.69
CA THR A 246 7.12 -5.67 16.11
C THR A 246 8.24 -4.84 16.75
N HIS A 247 9.18 -4.37 15.93
CA HIS A 247 10.27 -3.51 16.37
C HIS A 247 9.79 -2.19 17.02
N ARG A 248 8.56 -1.74 16.77
CA ARG A 248 8.01 -0.53 17.37
C ARG A 248 7.72 -0.71 18.86
N GLY A 249 7.31 -1.89 19.27
CA GLY A 249 6.71 -2.12 20.58
C GLY A 249 5.32 -1.48 20.70
N ARG A 250 4.55 -1.94 21.67
CA ARG A 250 3.21 -1.42 21.97
C ARG A 250 2.92 -1.53 23.45
N GLN A 251 2.11 -0.62 23.99
CA GLN A 251 1.68 -0.66 25.38
C GLN A 251 0.27 -0.12 25.56
N TRP A 252 -0.42 -0.67 26.56
CA TRP A 252 -1.67 -0.15 27.07
C TRP A 252 -1.40 0.83 28.20
N VAL A 253 -1.97 2.02 28.11
CA VAL A 253 -1.85 3.09 29.11
C VAL A 253 -3.24 3.63 29.45
N SER A 254 -3.40 4.36 30.56
CA SER A 254 -4.61 5.10 30.81
C SER A 254 -4.80 6.26 29.80
N ALA A 255 -5.98 6.81 29.70
CA ALA A 255 -6.21 7.96 28.83
C ALA A 255 -5.38 9.18 29.26
N GLU A 256 -5.19 9.37 30.59
CA GLU A 256 -4.38 10.42 31.18
C GLU A 256 -2.90 10.24 30.86
N GLU A 257 -2.35 9.04 31.05
CA GLU A 257 -0.97 8.73 30.69
C GLU A 257 -0.71 8.91 29.20
N ALA A 258 -1.69 8.58 28.33
CA ALA A 258 -1.56 8.80 26.90
C ALA A 258 -1.36 10.27 26.53
N LEU A 259 -2.05 11.19 27.23
CA LEU A 259 -1.89 12.64 27.06
C LEU A 259 -0.47 13.13 27.37
N GLU A 260 0.23 12.50 28.32
CA GLU A 260 1.59 12.85 28.69
C GLU A 260 2.62 12.24 27.73
N LEU A 261 2.40 11.00 27.31
CA LEU A 261 3.35 10.23 26.51
C LEU A 261 3.37 10.62 25.03
N VAL A 262 2.22 11.07 24.48
CA VAL A 262 2.14 11.42 23.08
C VAL A 262 2.82 12.75 22.78
N LYS A 263 3.82 12.70 21.90
CA LYS A 263 4.59 13.90 21.50
C LYS A 263 3.78 14.87 20.65
N GLU A 264 2.85 14.38 19.81
CA GLU A 264 2.04 15.19 18.91
C GLU A 264 0.93 15.92 19.69
N GLN A 265 1.21 17.19 20.00
CA GLN A 265 0.29 18.01 20.81
C GLN A 265 -1.10 18.18 20.16
N SER A 266 -1.15 18.19 18.83
CA SER A 266 -2.41 18.34 18.07
C SER A 266 -3.33 17.12 18.21
N LEU A 267 -2.83 15.98 18.71
CA LEU A 267 -3.63 14.78 18.98
C LEU A 267 -4.33 14.83 20.36
N ARG A 268 -3.84 15.64 21.29
CA ARG A 268 -4.38 15.72 22.66
C ARG A 268 -5.87 15.98 22.74
N PRO A 269 -6.44 16.96 21.99
CA PRO A 269 -7.91 17.18 22.05
C PRO A 269 -8.74 15.96 21.71
N MET A 270 -8.25 15.09 20.82
CA MET A 270 -8.93 13.84 20.44
C MET A 270 -8.81 12.77 21.53
N LEU A 271 -7.67 12.72 22.24
CA LEU A 271 -7.51 11.84 23.40
C LEU A 271 -8.43 12.28 24.57
N GLU A 272 -8.54 13.58 24.82
CA GLU A 272 -9.43 14.15 25.82
C GLU A 272 -10.92 13.90 25.50
N LEU A 273 -11.28 14.02 24.23
CA LEU A 273 -12.66 13.78 23.76
C LEU A 273 -13.04 12.29 23.75
N LEU A 274 -12.06 11.38 23.72
CA LEU A 274 -12.28 9.93 23.52
C LEU A 274 -13.28 9.32 24.51
N PRO A 275 -13.25 9.58 25.84
CA PRO A 275 -14.20 9.00 26.79
C PRO A 275 -15.65 9.37 26.46
N GLU A 276 -15.92 10.65 26.21
CA GLU A 276 -17.25 11.16 25.86
C GLU A 276 -17.72 10.61 24.51
N PHE A 277 -16.83 10.55 23.53
CA PHE A 277 -17.12 10.01 22.21
C PHE A 277 -17.52 8.53 22.29
N ILE A 278 -16.80 7.72 23.08
CA ILE A 278 -17.12 6.29 23.27
C ILE A 278 -18.49 6.14 23.97
N ALA A 279 -18.79 6.96 24.97
CA ALA A 279 -20.08 6.90 25.65
C ALA A 279 -21.27 7.17 24.73
N LYS A 280 -21.08 7.99 23.68
CA LYS A 280 -22.13 8.33 22.72
C LYS A 280 -22.24 7.35 21.54
N HIS A 281 -21.15 6.67 21.17
CA HIS A 281 -21.05 5.92 19.90
C HIS A 281 -20.50 4.49 20.06
N GLY A 282 -20.16 4.07 21.26
CA GLY A 282 -19.52 2.78 21.60
C GLY A 282 -20.48 1.62 21.81
#